data_9410ad069f8160c24b8d1fbae10ae45b
#
_entry.id   9410ad069f8160c24b8d1fbae10ae45b
#
_cell.length_a   1.000
_cell.length_b   1.000
_cell.length_c   1.000
_cell.angle_alpha   90.00
_cell.angle_beta   90.00
_cell.angle_gamma   90.00
#
_symmetry.space_group_name_H-M   'P 1'
#
loop_
_entity.id
_entity.type
_entity.pdbx_description
1 polymer ?
#
loop_
_entity_poly.entity_id
_entity_poly.type
_entity_poly.pdbx_seq_one_letter_code
_entity_poly.pdbx_strand_id
1 'polypeptide(L)'
;ITDATRIDQNGRFWAINYFWPGDKKRLKPAADPIVALSDKGETHQSSDVVERLIEFEIKGEKINFSDHEPIQLELDKDAPRNWEGIARIDDKGFLIATDKHPRIILGFVPIN
;
A
#
# COMPACT_ATOMS: atom_id res chain seq x y z
N ILE A 1 3.17 -1.86 -6.73
CA ILE A 1 1.73 -2.16 -6.56
C ILE A 1 1.53 -3.65 -6.74
N THR A 2 0.90 -4.30 -5.76
CA THR A 2 0.67 -5.75 -5.79
C THR A 2 -0.80 -6.11 -6.04
N ASP A 3 -1.73 -5.29 -5.55
CA ASP A 3 -3.17 -5.43 -5.81
C ASP A 3 -3.89 -4.09 -5.61
N ALA A 4 -5.12 -4.00 -6.10
CA ALA A 4 -5.96 -2.80 -5.99
C ALA A 4 -7.43 -3.16 -5.79
N THR A 5 -8.16 -2.28 -5.11
CA THR A 5 -9.61 -2.39 -4.94
C THR A 5 -10.35 -2.07 -6.24
N ARG A 6 -11.65 -2.35 -6.26
CA ARG A 6 -12.52 -1.84 -7.33
C ARG A 6 -12.53 -0.32 -7.33
N ILE A 7 -12.74 0.25 -8.50
CA ILE A 7 -12.97 1.69 -8.67
C ILE A 7 -14.36 2.00 -8.14
N ASP A 8 -14.46 3.02 -7.29
CA ASP A 8 -15.75 3.47 -6.75
C ASP A 8 -16.49 4.41 -7.73
N GLN A 9 -17.68 4.84 -7.33
CA GLN A 9 -18.52 5.73 -8.14
C GLN A 9 -17.91 7.13 -8.38
N ASN A 10 -16.89 7.52 -7.60
CA ASN A 10 -16.16 8.77 -7.73
C ASN A 10 -14.88 8.64 -8.55
N GLY A 11 -14.62 7.47 -9.13
CA GLY A 11 -13.40 7.19 -9.87
C GLY A 11 -12.17 6.97 -8.98
N ARG A 12 -12.35 6.60 -7.71
CA ARG A 12 -11.26 6.37 -6.75
C ARG A 12 -11.08 4.89 -6.46
N PHE A 13 -9.85 4.50 -6.18
CA PHE A 13 -9.49 3.16 -5.78
C PHE A 13 -8.23 3.15 -4.91
N TRP A 14 -8.09 2.13 -4.10
CA TRP A 14 -6.94 1.93 -3.25
C TRP A 14 -6.04 0.83 -3.78
N ALA A 15 -4.74 0.99 -3.61
CA ALA A 15 -3.77 -0.01 -4.01
C ALA A 15 -2.74 -0.29 -2.91
N ILE A 16 -2.27 -1.54 -2.85
CA ILE A 16 -1.16 -1.92 -1.99
C ILE A 16 0.13 -1.49 -2.67
N ASN A 17 0.93 -0.70 -1.97
CA ASN A 17 2.29 -0.41 -2.33
C ASN A 17 3.25 -1.12 -1.37
N TYR A 18 3.90 -2.12 -1.89
CA TYR A 18 4.90 -2.91 -1.18
C TYR A 18 6.25 -2.80 -1.89
N PHE A 19 7.30 -2.60 -1.11
CA PHE A 19 8.67 -2.61 -1.59
C PHE A 19 9.59 -3.27 -0.57
N TRP A 20 10.40 -4.20 -1.05
CA TRP A 20 11.45 -4.85 -0.29
C TRP A 20 12.82 -4.48 -0.85
N PRO A 21 13.80 -4.04 0.00
CA PRO A 21 15.12 -3.58 -0.47
C PRO A 21 15.91 -4.61 -1.27
N GLY A 22 15.68 -5.91 -1.04
CA GLY A 22 16.27 -6.97 -1.83
C GLY A 22 15.96 -6.90 -3.33
N ASP A 23 14.84 -6.29 -3.70
CA ASP A 23 14.45 -6.08 -5.08
C ASP A 23 15.25 -4.98 -5.80
N LYS A 24 15.96 -4.11 -5.09
CA LYS A 24 16.82 -3.06 -5.68
C LYS A 24 17.85 -3.62 -6.65
N LYS A 25 18.30 -4.84 -6.42
CA LYS A 25 19.27 -5.50 -7.30
C LYS A 25 18.67 -5.97 -8.62
N ARG A 26 17.36 -6.21 -8.65
CA ARG A 26 16.62 -6.74 -9.81
C ARG A 26 15.84 -5.67 -10.53
N LEU A 27 15.19 -4.82 -9.76
CA LEU A 27 14.26 -3.80 -10.25
C LEU A 27 14.86 -2.44 -9.93
N LYS A 28 15.35 -1.69 -10.79
CA LYS A 28 15.80 -0.31 -10.53
C LYS A 28 14.57 0.55 -10.22
N PRO A 29 14.12 0.65 -8.94
CA PRO A 29 12.89 1.38 -8.64
C PRO A 29 13.06 2.86 -8.92
N ALA A 30 11.97 3.47 -9.41
CA ALA A 30 11.90 4.92 -9.54
C ALA A 30 11.95 5.60 -8.16
N ALA A 31 12.31 6.88 -8.13
CA ALA A 31 12.19 7.68 -6.93
C ALA A 31 10.75 7.67 -6.42
N ASP A 32 10.59 7.66 -5.10
CA ASP A 32 9.27 7.62 -4.46
C ASP A 32 8.74 9.04 -4.22
N PRO A 33 7.79 9.54 -5.02
CA PRO A 33 7.29 10.90 -4.87
C PRO A 33 6.44 11.08 -3.60
N ILE A 34 5.89 10.01 -3.05
CA ILE A 34 5.02 10.07 -1.87
C ILE A 34 5.80 10.44 -0.61
N VAL A 35 7.07 10.06 -0.54
CA VAL A 35 7.95 10.43 0.59
C VAL A 35 8.08 11.95 0.75
N ALA A 36 7.99 12.69 -0.36
CA ALA A 36 8.05 14.15 -0.35
C ALA A 36 6.68 14.80 -0.03
N LEU A 37 5.59 14.06 -0.16
CA LEU A 37 4.22 14.58 -0.05
C LEU A 37 3.52 14.23 1.27
N SER A 38 3.98 13.20 1.96
CA SER A 38 3.38 12.75 3.22
C SER A 38 4.43 12.21 4.18
N ASP A 39 4.13 12.30 5.47
CA ASP A 39 4.99 11.74 6.50
C ASP A 39 5.05 10.22 6.38
N LYS A 40 6.25 9.69 6.58
CA LYS A 40 6.42 8.25 6.75
C LYS A 40 5.91 7.85 8.13
N GLY A 41 5.20 6.73 8.23
CA GLY A 41 4.91 6.11 9.51
C GLY A 41 6.20 5.83 10.29
N GLU A 42 6.09 5.77 11.60
CA GLU A 42 7.25 5.65 12.51
C GLU A 42 8.17 4.47 12.16
N THR A 43 7.60 3.33 11.83
CA THR A 43 8.35 2.14 11.36
C THR A 43 9.03 2.35 10.01
N HIS A 44 8.39 3.07 9.09
CA HIS A 44 8.93 3.35 7.76
C HIS A 44 10.12 4.32 7.79
N GLN A 45 10.24 5.16 8.81
CA GLN A 45 11.38 6.05 8.98
C GLN A 45 12.67 5.30 9.32
N SER A 46 12.56 4.15 9.98
CA SER A 46 13.68 3.31 10.42
C SER A 46 14.00 2.16 9.47
N SER A 47 13.23 1.98 8.40
CA SER A 47 13.36 0.86 7.47
C SER A 47 13.22 1.29 6.01
N ASP A 48 13.98 0.64 5.13
CA ASP A 48 13.83 0.80 3.68
C ASP A 48 12.62 0.03 3.11
N VAL A 49 12.00 -0.84 3.90
CA VAL A 49 10.78 -1.56 3.50
C VAL A 49 9.62 -0.60 3.45
N VAL A 50 8.80 -0.70 2.42
CA VAL A 50 7.58 0.08 2.28
C VAL A 50 6.38 -0.87 2.26
N GLU A 51 5.45 -0.65 3.18
CA GLU A 51 4.15 -1.32 3.23
C GLU A 51 3.08 -0.27 3.50
N ARG A 52 2.31 0.10 2.49
CA ARG A 52 1.29 1.15 2.62
C ARG A 52 0.14 0.96 1.64
N LEU A 53 -1.00 1.57 1.95
CA LEU A 53 -2.15 1.69 1.06
C LEU A 53 -2.20 3.11 0.51
N ILE A 54 -2.43 3.25 -0.78
CA ILE A 54 -2.47 4.52 -1.48
C ILE A 54 -3.80 4.64 -2.21
N GLU A 55 -4.48 5.79 -2.05
CA GLU A 55 -5.65 6.12 -2.86
C GLU A 55 -5.26 6.84 -4.14
N PHE A 56 -5.80 6.38 -5.24
CA PHE A 56 -5.70 7.00 -6.56
C PHE A 56 -7.07 7.49 -7.02
N GLU A 57 -7.05 8.49 -7.89
CA GLU A 57 -8.24 8.97 -8.58
C GLU A 57 -8.03 9.00 -10.09
N ILE A 58 -9.08 8.67 -10.83
CA ILE A 58 -9.10 8.75 -12.28
C ILE A 58 -9.77 10.05 -12.68
N LYS A 59 -9.04 10.90 -13.42
CA LYS A 59 -9.53 12.14 -14.01
C LYS A 59 -9.28 12.13 -15.51
N GLY A 60 -10.35 11.96 -16.31
CA GLY A 60 -10.23 11.76 -17.74
C GLY A 60 -9.45 10.50 -18.07
N GLU A 61 -8.33 10.63 -18.78
CA GLU A 61 -7.44 9.51 -19.13
C GLU A 61 -6.22 9.37 -18.21
N LYS A 62 -6.20 10.10 -17.07
CA LYS A 62 -5.08 10.12 -16.15
C LYS A 62 -5.44 9.48 -14.82
N ILE A 63 -4.46 8.79 -14.23
CA ILE A 63 -4.50 8.29 -12.86
C ILE A 63 -3.56 9.17 -12.03
N ASN A 64 -4.11 9.80 -10.99
CA ASN A 64 -3.36 10.66 -10.09
C ASN A 64 -3.44 10.14 -8.66
N PHE A 65 -2.55 10.60 -7.77
CA PHE A 65 -2.77 10.45 -6.34
C PHE A 65 -3.99 11.27 -5.94
N SER A 66 -4.83 10.71 -5.06
CA SER A 66 -5.91 11.48 -4.45
C SER A 66 -5.35 12.46 -3.40
N ASP A 67 -6.21 13.23 -2.82
CA ASP A 67 -5.91 14.11 -1.68
C ASP A 67 -5.85 13.35 -0.33
N HIS A 68 -6.17 12.06 -0.32
CA HIS A 68 -6.10 11.24 0.88
C HIS A 68 -4.65 10.81 1.17
N GLU A 69 -4.21 11.02 2.41
CA GLU A 69 -2.89 10.57 2.83
C GLU A 69 -2.77 9.04 2.75
N PRO A 70 -1.60 8.52 2.35
CA PRO A 70 -1.36 7.09 2.39
C PRO A 70 -1.52 6.52 3.80
N ILE A 71 -2.11 5.32 3.88
CA ILE A 71 -2.21 4.59 5.14
C ILE A 71 -0.93 3.74 5.29
N GLN A 72 -0.07 4.13 6.23
CA GLN A 72 1.15 3.38 6.52
C GLN A 72 0.81 2.14 7.35
N LEU A 73 1.26 0.97 6.90
CA LEU A 73 1.07 -0.27 7.63
C LEU A 73 2.20 -0.45 8.63
N GLU A 74 1.89 -1.06 9.77
CA GLU A 74 2.91 -1.41 10.76
C GLU A 74 3.84 -2.49 10.20
N LEU A 75 5.16 -2.22 10.23
CA LEU A 75 6.17 -3.15 9.72
C LEU A 75 6.52 -4.19 10.79
N ASP A 76 6.69 -5.43 10.35
CA ASP A 76 7.39 -6.44 11.13
C ASP A 76 8.89 -6.34 10.85
N LYS A 77 9.69 -6.02 11.86
CA LYS A 77 11.14 -5.84 11.73
C LYS A 77 11.86 -7.10 11.29
N ASP A 78 11.35 -8.26 11.67
CA ASP A 78 12.00 -9.55 11.45
C ASP A 78 11.52 -10.23 10.15
N ALA A 79 10.36 -9.86 9.64
CA ALA A 79 9.78 -10.47 8.46
C ALA A 79 8.87 -9.50 7.69
N PRO A 80 9.36 -8.87 6.61
CA PRO A 80 8.48 -8.12 5.72
C PRO A 80 7.32 -9.00 5.25
N ARG A 81 6.11 -8.47 5.36
CA ARG A 81 4.91 -9.17 4.91
C ARG A 81 4.68 -8.87 3.45
N ASN A 82 4.52 -9.90 2.66
CA ASN A 82 4.20 -9.77 1.24
C ASN A 82 2.68 -9.62 1.08
N TRP A 83 2.17 -8.40 1.19
CA TRP A 83 0.76 -8.09 1.00
C TRP A 83 0.40 -8.17 -0.47
N GLU A 84 -0.47 -9.11 -0.84
CA GLU A 84 -0.80 -9.44 -2.22
C GLU A 84 -2.28 -9.34 -2.55
N GLY A 85 -3.14 -9.18 -1.55
CA GLY A 85 -4.58 -9.07 -1.75
C GLY A 85 -5.19 -7.95 -0.94
N ILE A 86 -6.13 -7.21 -1.52
CA ILE A 86 -6.90 -6.16 -0.85
C ILE A 86 -8.37 -6.20 -1.27
N ALA A 87 -9.26 -6.04 -0.30
CA ALA A 87 -10.68 -5.83 -0.52
C ALA A 87 -11.19 -4.70 0.37
N ARG A 88 -11.96 -3.79 -0.20
CA ARG A 88 -12.59 -2.73 0.57
C ARG A 88 -13.86 -3.24 1.25
N ILE A 89 -14.03 -2.91 2.53
CA ILE A 89 -15.25 -3.19 3.32
C ILE A 89 -15.96 -1.86 3.54
N ASP A 90 -16.81 -1.47 2.60
CA ASP A 90 -17.60 -0.24 2.62
C ASP A 90 -16.76 0.99 3.05
N ASP A 91 -17.25 1.72 4.04
CA ASP A 91 -16.57 2.86 4.68
C ASP A 91 -15.75 2.47 5.92
N LYS A 92 -15.67 1.18 6.24
CA LYS A 92 -15.03 0.71 7.47
C LYS A 92 -13.53 0.52 7.34
N GLY A 93 -13.06 0.03 6.20
CA GLY A 93 -11.65 -0.26 6.00
C GLY A 93 -11.37 -1.28 4.91
N PHE A 94 -10.23 -1.95 5.05
CA PHE A 94 -9.75 -2.92 4.09
C PHE A 94 -9.43 -4.25 4.75
N LEU A 95 -9.78 -5.34 4.09
CA LEU A 95 -9.15 -6.63 4.33
C LEU A 95 -7.93 -6.74 3.44
N ILE A 96 -6.81 -7.12 4.02
CA ILE A 96 -5.56 -7.37 3.30
C ILE A 96 -5.05 -8.77 3.60
N ALA A 97 -4.42 -9.39 2.62
CA ALA A 97 -3.90 -10.75 2.76
C ALA A 97 -2.48 -10.85 2.24
N THR A 98 -1.66 -11.68 2.90
CA THR A 98 -0.31 -12.02 2.41
C THR A 98 -0.38 -13.25 1.50
N ASP A 99 0.57 -13.35 0.59
CA ASP A 99 0.91 -14.60 -0.12
C ASP A 99 2.26 -15.10 0.36
N LYS A 100 2.30 -15.69 1.55
CA LYS A 100 3.53 -16.16 2.18
C LYS A 100 3.36 -17.57 2.73
N HIS A 101 4.20 -18.48 2.25
CA HIS A 101 4.28 -19.85 2.79
C HIS A 101 5.11 -19.85 4.09
N PRO A 102 4.74 -20.63 5.14
CA PRO A 102 3.62 -21.57 5.21
C PRO A 102 2.32 -20.97 5.75
N ARG A 103 2.27 -19.68 6.03
CA ARG A 103 1.10 -19.03 6.64
C ARG A 103 0.65 -17.82 5.84
N ILE A 104 -0.64 -17.80 5.52
CA ILE A 104 -1.33 -16.63 5.03
C ILE A 104 -1.81 -15.82 6.25
N ILE A 105 -1.52 -14.53 6.25
CA ILE A 105 -2.06 -13.59 7.24
C ILE A 105 -3.19 -12.82 6.58
N LEU A 106 -4.32 -12.76 7.27
CA LEU A 106 -5.43 -11.87 6.92
C LEU A 106 -5.49 -10.74 7.95
N GLY A 107 -5.39 -9.52 7.50
CA GLY A 107 -5.41 -8.33 8.34
C GLY A 107 -6.57 -7.40 8.01
N PHE A 108 -6.97 -6.57 8.97
CA PHE A 108 -7.94 -5.50 8.77
C PHE A 108 -7.28 -4.14 9.02
N VAL A 109 -7.43 -3.22 8.09
CA VAL A 109 -6.93 -1.85 8.16
C VAL A 109 -8.13 -0.90 8.17
N PRO A 110 -8.41 -0.20 9.29
CA PRO A 110 -9.52 0.75 9.34
C PRO A 110 -9.22 1.99 8.49
N ILE A 111 -10.28 2.57 7.92
CA ILE A 111 -10.26 3.92 7.37
C ILE A 111 -10.73 4.87 8.47
N ASN A 112 -9.96 5.89 8.71
CA ASN A 112 -10.35 6.97 9.62
C ASN A 112 -10.99 8.12 8.85
#